data_e7c03a7bb536a9ed49d56dff81ef1bc6
#
_entry.id   e7c03a7bb536a9ed49d56dff81ef1bc6
#
_cell.length_a   1.000
_cell.length_b   1.000
_cell.length_c   1.000
_cell.angle_alpha   90.00
_cell.angle_beta   90.00
_cell.angle_gamma   90.00
#
_symmetry.space_group_name_H-M   'P 1'
#
loop_
_entity.id
_entity.type
_entity.pdbx_description
1 polymer ?
#
loop_
_entity_poly.entity_id
_entity_poly.type
_entity_poly.pdbx_seq_one_letter_code
_entity_poly.pdbx_strand_id
1 'polypeptide(L)'
;CIRDRYITHVNQRVIDAQASISTMIPPISNQINIDNIYQVDPYVDEKGIKEIIKNTKHVKVTKWHDYAYDIVPKTGGKAAAIQAVSKHFGYQKEELMAFGDGHNDIEMLDVVGYPIVMENGSDEVKQHACYICDDVEKEGILKGLKHFNLID
;
A
#
# COMPACT_ATOMS: atom_id res chain seq x y z
N CYS A 1 -1.35 2.38 -10.32
CA CYS A 1 0.05 2.27 -10.78
C CYS A 1 0.65 3.64 -10.96
N ILE A 2 1.68 3.95 -10.22
CA ILE A 2 2.50 5.14 -10.47
C ILE A 2 3.32 4.83 -11.72
N ARG A 3 2.98 5.43 -12.86
CA ARG A 3 3.67 5.17 -14.14
C ARG A 3 5.10 5.68 -14.14
N ASP A 4 5.39 6.75 -13.40
CA ASP A 4 6.66 7.46 -13.41
C ASP A 4 7.39 7.23 -12.09
N ARG A 5 7.84 6.00 -11.87
CA ARG A 5 8.75 5.67 -10.78
C ARG A 5 10.16 5.47 -11.30
N TYR A 6 11.11 6.04 -10.57
CA TYR A 6 12.53 5.94 -10.89
C TYR A 6 13.30 5.52 -9.65
N ILE A 7 14.45 4.90 -9.86
CA ILE A 7 15.40 4.60 -8.80
C ILE A 7 16.73 5.29 -9.09
N THR A 8 17.37 5.82 -8.08
CA THR A 8 18.65 6.50 -8.23
C THR A 8 19.84 5.54 -8.26
N HIS A 9 19.68 4.39 -7.61
CA HIS A 9 20.75 3.40 -7.47
C HIS A 9 20.16 2.00 -7.24
N VAL A 10 20.78 0.98 -7.81
CA VAL A 10 20.41 -0.42 -7.60
C VAL A 10 21.51 -1.14 -6.83
N ASN A 11 21.16 -1.79 -5.75
CA ASN A 11 22.03 -2.66 -4.97
C ASN A 11 21.27 -3.95 -4.59
N GLN A 12 21.92 -4.85 -3.87
CA GLN A 12 21.29 -6.12 -3.51
C GLN A 12 20.00 -5.96 -2.72
N ARG A 13 19.87 -4.97 -1.83
CA ARG A 13 18.64 -4.70 -1.06
C ARG A 13 17.44 -4.37 -1.97
N VAL A 14 17.69 -3.61 -3.03
CA VAL A 14 16.65 -3.31 -4.04
C VAL A 14 16.23 -4.57 -4.78
N ILE A 15 17.20 -5.39 -5.21
CA ILE A 15 16.93 -6.63 -5.93
C ILE A 15 16.08 -7.57 -5.09
N ASP A 16 16.48 -7.81 -3.84
CA ASP A 16 15.81 -8.73 -2.93
C ASP A 16 14.38 -8.25 -2.60
N ALA A 17 14.21 -6.97 -2.30
CA ALA A 17 12.92 -6.39 -2.00
C ALA A 17 11.96 -6.41 -3.20
N GLN A 18 12.43 -6.05 -4.40
CA GLN A 18 11.59 -6.10 -5.61
C GLN A 18 11.22 -7.54 -5.99
N ALA A 19 12.16 -8.49 -5.82
CA ALA A 19 11.90 -9.90 -6.08
C ALA A 19 10.83 -10.46 -5.12
N SER A 20 10.82 -10.06 -3.85
CA SER A 20 9.84 -10.55 -2.86
C SER A 20 8.39 -10.23 -3.20
N ILE A 21 8.16 -9.16 -3.97
CA ILE A 21 6.82 -8.74 -4.43
C ILE A 21 6.63 -8.98 -5.95
N SER A 22 7.50 -9.76 -6.58
CA SER A 22 7.45 -10.11 -8.01
C SER A 22 7.34 -8.89 -8.94
N THR A 23 8.00 -7.78 -8.61
CA THR A 23 7.97 -6.56 -9.42
C THR A 23 9.31 -6.27 -10.08
N MET A 24 9.25 -5.56 -11.21
CA MET A 24 10.45 -5.14 -11.93
C MET A 24 11.14 -3.98 -11.21
N ILE A 25 12.48 -3.97 -11.27
CA ILE A 25 13.27 -2.82 -10.81
C ILE A 25 12.94 -1.60 -11.69
N PRO A 26 12.61 -0.45 -11.09
CA PRO A 26 12.34 0.76 -11.85
C PRO A 26 13.53 1.24 -12.67
N PRO A 27 13.33 2.03 -13.73
CA PRO A 27 14.41 2.64 -14.49
C PRO A 27 15.32 3.50 -13.60
N ILE A 28 16.63 3.42 -13.82
CA ILE A 28 17.59 4.29 -13.11
C ILE A 28 17.52 5.69 -13.72
N SER A 29 17.34 6.70 -12.88
CA SER A 29 17.40 8.10 -13.28
C SER A 29 18.03 8.95 -12.20
N ASN A 30 18.93 9.85 -12.60
CA ASN A 30 19.49 10.90 -11.76
C ASN A 30 18.72 12.24 -11.89
N GLN A 31 17.74 12.28 -12.79
CA GLN A 31 16.84 13.42 -12.95
C GLN A 31 15.54 13.11 -12.23
N ILE A 32 15.34 13.72 -11.06
CA ILE A 32 14.12 13.59 -10.27
C ILE A 32 13.33 14.87 -10.46
N ASN A 33 12.09 14.75 -10.94
CA ASN A 33 11.15 15.87 -10.88
C ASN A 33 10.64 15.97 -9.43
N ILE A 34 11.18 16.92 -8.67
CA ILE A 34 10.84 17.11 -7.25
C ILE A 34 9.51 17.84 -7.04
N ASP A 35 8.91 18.41 -8.09
CA ASP A 35 7.69 19.22 -7.96
C ASP A 35 6.44 18.35 -7.63
N ASN A 36 6.50 17.04 -7.91
CA ASN A 36 5.39 16.12 -7.76
C ASN A 36 5.83 14.76 -7.17
N ILE A 37 6.53 14.75 -6.05
CA ILE A 37 6.86 13.51 -5.34
C ILE A 37 5.69 13.14 -4.43
N TYR A 38 5.05 12.01 -4.72
CA TYR A 38 3.91 11.48 -3.94
C TYR A 38 4.35 10.42 -2.94
N GLN A 39 5.44 9.70 -3.23
CA GLN A 39 5.99 8.64 -2.41
C GLN A 39 7.49 8.51 -2.63
N VAL A 40 8.22 8.16 -1.58
CA VAL A 40 9.65 7.82 -1.63
C VAL A 40 9.83 6.45 -0.99
N ASP A 41 10.54 5.55 -1.68
CA ASP A 41 10.77 4.18 -1.24
C ASP A 41 12.26 3.96 -0.93
N PRO A 42 12.74 4.26 0.29
CA PRO A 42 14.11 4.02 0.67
C PRO A 42 14.39 2.53 0.92
N TYR A 43 15.47 2.03 0.33
CA TYR A 43 15.98 0.68 0.54
C TYR A 43 17.14 0.69 1.53
N VAL A 44 16.80 0.80 2.80
CA VAL A 44 17.74 0.99 3.91
C VAL A 44 17.42 0.03 5.06
N ASP A 45 18.38 -0.14 5.96
CA ASP A 45 18.14 -0.83 7.23
C ASP A 45 17.42 0.08 8.25
N GLU A 46 17.13 -0.49 9.41
CA GLU A 46 16.42 0.23 10.48
C GLU A 46 17.16 1.48 10.98
N LYS A 47 18.49 1.49 10.94
CA LYS A 47 19.30 2.65 11.30
C LYS A 47 19.14 3.76 10.24
N GLY A 48 19.19 3.38 8.98
CA GLY A 48 19.04 4.33 7.85
C GLY A 48 17.68 4.99 7.83
N ILE A 49 16.59 4.23 8.04
CA ILE A 49 15.25 4.83 8.06
C ILE A 49 15.06 5.78 9.24
N LYS A 50 15.60 5.46 10.43
CA LYS A 50 15.56 6.35 11.59
C LYS A 50 16.27 7.69 11.33
N GLU A 51 17.38 7.67 10.60
CA GLU A 51 18.11 8.90 10.20
C GLU A 51 17.31 9.74 9.20
N ILE A 52 16.69 9.11 8.21
CA ILE A 52 15.82 9.80 7.25
C ILE A 52 14.64 10.46 7.98
N ILE A 53 13.95 9.74 8.85
CA ILE A 53 12.79 10.25 9.58
C ILE A 53 13.16 11.44 10.48
N LYS A 54 14.32 11.40 11.12
CA LYS A 54 14.80 12.49 11.98
C LYS A 54 14.84 13.84 11.26
N ASN A 55 15.11 13.84 9.97
CA ASN A 55 15.23 15.02 9.13
C ASN A 55 14.00 15.31 8.25
N THR A 56 12.93 14.50 8.40
CA THR A 56 11.72 14.60 7.59
C THR A 56 10.51 14.94 8.46
N LYS A 57 9.67 15.86 8.01
CA LYS A 57 8.47 16.31 8.74
C LYS A 57 7.21 15.98 7.96
N HIS A 58 6.11 15.74 8.69
CA HIS A 58 4.78 15.54 8.10
C HIS A 58 4.68 14.33 7.15
N VAL A 59 5.38 13.24 7.47
CA VAL A 59 5.34 11.99 6.71
C VAL A 59 4.84 10.83 7.58
N LYS A 60 4.30 9.81 6.93
CA LYS A 60 4.09 8.46 7.46
C LYS A 60 5.13 7.55 6.86
N VAL A 61 5.53 6.53 7.61
CA VAL A 61 6.50 5.53 7.17
C VAL A 61 5.92 4.16 7.44
N THR A 62 5.86 3.32 6.42
CA THR A 62 5.41 1.93 6.51
C THR A 62 6.52 1.00 6.06
N LYS A 63 6.85 -0.01 6.85
CA LYS A 63 7.79 -1.06 6.48
C LYS A 63 7.04 -2.15 5.72
N TRP A 64 7.56 -2.59 4.57
CA TRP A 64 6.99 -3.68 3.80
C TRP A 64 8.00 -4.80 3.46
N HIS A 65 9.30 -4.55 3.68
CA HIS A 65 10.38 -5.53 3.57
C HIS A 65 11.45 -5.23 4.61
N ASP A 66 12.36 -6.16 4.88
CA ASP A 66 13.43 -5.94 5.87
C ASP A 66 14.30 -4.72 5.60
N TYR A 67 14.44 -4.37 4.34
CA TYR A 67 15.24 -3.23 3.87
C TYR A 67 14.43 -2.22 3.04
N ALA A 68 13.10 -2.30 3.03
CA ALA A 68 12.29 -1.40 2.22
C ALA A 68 11.12 -0.78 2.99
N TYR A 69 10.93 0.50 2.76
CA TYR A 69 9.92 1.32 3.43
C TYR A 69 9.23 2.21 2.41
N ASP A 70 7.97 2.53 2.66
CA ASP A 70 7.23 3.60 2.00
C ASP A 70 7.24 4.84 2.87
N ILE A 71 7.60 5.98 2.30
CA ILE A 71 7.45 7.30 2.93
C ILE A 71 6.43 8.09 2.12
N VAL A 72 5.30 8.40 2.73
CA VAL A 72 4.22 9.20 2.13
C VAL A 72 3.89 10.41 3.00
N PRO A 73 3.32 11.48 2.45
CA PRO A 73 2.81 12.60 3.25
C PRO A 73 1.79 12.10 4.31
N LYS A 74 1.75 12.71 5.50
CA LYS A 74 0.75 12.36 6.54
C LYS A 74 -0.70 12.48 6.04
N THR A 75 -0.94 13.38 5.11
CA THR A 75 -2.24 13.60 4.47
C THR A 75 -2.46 12.72 3.24
N GLY A 76 -1.48 11.87 2.90
CA GLY A 76 -1.53 10.94 1.79
C GLY A 76 -1.85 9.51 2.24
N GLY A 77 -1.75 8.58 1.29
CA GLY A 77 -1.99 7.16 1.51
C GLY A 77 -3.37 6.70 1.04
N LYS A 78 -3.61 5.39 1.13
CA LYS A 78 -4.81 4.73 0.59
C LYS A 78 -6.10 5.24 1.25
N ALA A 79 -6.12 5.40 2.57
CA ALA A 79 -7.27 5.93 3.29
C ALA A 79 -7.64 7.36 2.88
N ALA A 80 -6.64 8.24 2.78
CA ALA A 80 -6.87 9.62 2.36
C ALA A 80 -7.39 9.71 0.91
N ALA A 81 -6.88 8.85 0.02
CA ALA A 81 -7.37 8.77 -1.35
C ALA A 81 -8.83 8.31 -1.42
N ILE A 82 -9.20 7.26 -0.67
CA ILE A 82 -10.59 6.78 -0.58
C ILE A 82 -11.50 7.88 -0.05
N GLN A 83 -11.13 8.56 1.04
CA GLN A 83 -11.93 9.65 1.60
C GLN A 83 -12.11 10.81 0.61
N ALA A 84 -11.06 11.17 -0.14
CA ALA A 84 -11.15 12.21 -1.16
C ALA A 84 -12.09 11.83 -2.31
N VAL A 85 -12.00 10.58 -2.80
CA VAL A 85 -12.88 10.05 -3.86
C VAL A 85 -14.32 9.96 -3.36
N SER A 86 -14.55 9.40 -2.17
CA SER A 86 -15.87 9.27 -1.57
C SER A 86 -16.54 10.64 -1.41
N LYS A 87 -15.80 11.62 -0.89
CA LYS A 87 -16.29 12.99 -0.76
C LYS A 87 -16.64 13.62 -2.12
N HIS A 88 -15.82 13.36 -3.14
CA HIS A 88 -16.05 13.90 -4.48
C HIS A 88 -17.33 13.35 -5.12
N PHE A 89 -17.58 12.04 -4.96
CA PHE A 89 -18.76 11.38 -5.54
C PHE A 89 -19.95 11.29 -4.59
N GLY A 90 -19.82 11.69 -3.33
CA GLY A 90 -20.88 11.65 -2.33
C GLY A 90 -21.13 10.27 -1.72
N TYR A 91 -20.20 9.30 -1.87
CA TYR A 91 -20.35 7.96 -1.31
C TYR A 91 -20.23 7.97 0.21
N GLN A 92 -21.08 7.17 0.85
CA GLN A 92 -21.00 6.90 2.29
C GLN A 92 -20.07 5.72 2.56
N LYS A 93 -19.60 5.58 3.81
CA LYS A 93 -18.70 4.51 4.22
C LYS A 93 -19.28 3.13 3.88
N GLU A 94 -20.57 2.95 4.09
CA GLU A 94 -21.32 1.71 3.88
C GLU A 94 -21.46 1.30 2.39
N GLU A 95 -21.12 2.20 1.48
CA GLU A 95 -21.12 1.95 0.02
C GLU A 95 -19.73 1.57 -0.49
N LEU A 96 -18.72 1.52 0.39
CA LEU A 96 -17.32 1.27 0.03
C LEU A 96 -16.89 -0.12 0.42
N MET A 97 -16.24 -0.80 -0.49
CA MET A 97 -15.58 -2.08 -0.28
C MET A 97 -14.09 -1.96 -0.62
N ALA A 98 -13.24 -2.58 0.17
CA ALA A 98 -11.82 -2.65 -0.10
C ALA A 98 -11.26 -4.04 0.19
N PHE A 99 -10.32 -4.47 -0.65
CA PHE A 99 -9.55 -5.70 -0.48
C PHE A 99 -8.11 -5.35 -0.11
N GLY A 100 -7.57 -6.02 0.90
CA GLY A 100 -6.20 -5.80 1.36
C GLY A 100 -5.56 -7.06 1.94
N ASP A 101 -4.24 -7.07 2.05
CA ASP A 101 -3.49 -8.19 2.63
C ASP A 101 -2.29 -7.74 3.48
N GLY A 102 -1.84 -6.50 3.33
CA GLY A 102 -0.66 -5.95 3.98
C GLY A 102 -0.96 -4.97 5.11
N HIS A 103 0.02 -4.74 5.98
CA HIS A 103 -0.08 -3.74 7.05
C HIS A 103 -0.34 -2.32 6.53
N ASN A 104 0.12 -2.01 5.32
CA ASN A 104 -0.11 -0.74 4.65
C ASN A 104 -1.57 -0.58 4.15
N ASP A 105 -2.40 -1.62 4.26
CA ASP A 105 -3.83 -1.59 3.92
C ASP A 105 -4.73 -1.32 5.14
N ILE A 106 -4.21 -1.43 6.37
CA ILE A 106 -5.01 -1.29 7.59
C ILE A 106 -5.80 0.03 7.60
N GLU A 107 -5.13 1.16 7.34
CA GLU A 107 -5.81 2.46 7.29
C GLU A 107 -6.92 2.52 6.22
N MET A 108 -6.75 1.81 5.11
CA MET A 108 -7.75 1.70 4.04
C MET A 108 -8.94 0.87 4.49
N LEU A 109 -8.68 -0.27 5.12
CA LEU A 109 -9.71 -1.18 5.64
C LEU A 109 -10.59 -0.51 6.71
N ASP A 110 -10.01 0.34 7.55
CA ASP A 110 -10.72 1.05 8.63
C ASP A 110 -11.71 2.12 8.12
N VAL A 111 -11.52 2.64 6.91
CA VAL A 111 -12.36 3.73 6.36
C VAL A 111 -13.46 3.27 5.42
N VAL A 112 -13.59 1.98 5.16
CA VAL A 112 -14.64 1.39 4.31
C VAL A 112 -15.66 0.60 5.13
N GLY A 113 -16.87 0.44 4.60
CA GLY A 113 -17.93 -0.34 5.23
C GLY A 113 -17.76 -1.85 5.06
N TYR A 114 -17.09 -2.28 3.98
CA TYR A 114 -16.82 -3.68 3.69
C TYR A 114 -15.32 -3.92 3.54
N PRO A 115 -14.57 -3.97 4.67
CA PRO A 115 -13.17 -4.33 4.65
C PRO A 115 -13.01 -5.84 4.45
N ILE A 116 -12.34 -6.26 3.39
CA ILE A 116 -12.10 -7.66 3.06
C ILE A 116 -10.60 -7.91 3.06
N VAL A 117 -10.16 -8.92 3.79
CA VAL A 117 -8.76 -9.30 3.87
C VAL A 117 -8.54 -10.64 3.17
N MET A 118 -7.46 -10.69 2.39
CA MET A 118 -7.04 -11.91 1.70
C MET A 118 -6.49 -12.94 2.70
N GLU A 119 -6.62 -14.24 2.41
CA GLU A 119 -6.17 -15.33 3.28
C GLU A 119 -4.67 -15.26 3.63
N ASN A 120 -3.84 -14.78 2.70
CA ASN A 120 -2.41 -14.58 2.90
C ASN A 120 -2.04 -13.40 3.81
N GLY A 121 -3.00 -12.55 4.20
CA GLY A 121 -2.78 -11.47 5.15
C GLY A 121 -2.41 -11.98 6.55
N SER A 122 -1.62 -11.20 7.28
CA SER A 122 -1.25 -11.54 8.67
C SER A 122 -2.46 -11.48 9.60
N ASP A 123 -2.35 -12.13 10.77
CA ASP A 123 -3.43 -12.12 11.77
C ASP A 123 -3.78 -10.71 12.25
N GLU A 124 -2.80 -9.79 12.29
CA GLU A 124 -3.03 -8.40 12.62
C GLU A 124 -3.93 -7.72 11.57
N VAL A 125 -3.64 -7.89 10.29
CA VAL A 125 -4.45 -7.32 9.20
C VAL A 125 -5.86 -7.94 9.18
N LYS A 126 -5.98 -9.25 9.42
CA LYS A 126 -7.25 -9.97 9.47
C LYS A 126 -8.21 -9.48 10.54
N GLN A 127 -7.72 -8.88 11.63
CA GLN A 127 -8.55 -8.27 12.67
C GLN A 127 -9.36 -7.07 12.18
N HIS A 128 -8.98 -6.46 11.07
CA HIS A 128 -9.69 -5.34 10.45
C HIS A 128 -10.73 -5.79 9.40
N ALA A 129 -10.89 -7.09 9.19
CA ALA A 129 -11.80 -7.63 8.17
C ALA A 129 -13.22 -7.84 8.69
N CYS A 130 -14.23 -7.51 7.89
CA CYS A 130 -15.57 -8.06 8.06
C CYS A 130 -15.73 -9.43 7.37
N TYR A 131 -14.85 -9.71 6.39
CA TYR A 131 -14.81 -11.00 5.69
C TYR A 131 -13.37 -11.32 5.27
N ILE A 132 -12.97 -12.59 5.41
CA ILE A 132 -11.69 -13.11 4.93
C ILE A 132 -11.98 -13.92 3.67
N CYS A 133 -11.46 -13.47 2.53
CA CYS A 133 -11.57 -14.20 1.28
C CYS A 133 -10.32 -15.05 1.04
N ASP A 134 -10.42 -15.96 0.07
CA ASP A 134 -9.29 -16.78 -0.36
C ASP A 134 -8.11 -15.92 -0.87
N ASP A 135 -6.98 -16.55 -1.05
CA ASP A 135 -5.78 -15.98 -1.69
C ASP A 135 -6.06 -15.52 -3.12
N VAL A 136 -5.26 -14.58 -3.61
CA VAL A 136 -5.37 -14.05 -4.98
C VAL A 136 -5.22 -15.15 -6.03
N GLU A 137 -4.34 -16.13 -5.81
CA GLU A 137 -4.16 -17.29 -6.69
C GLU A 137 -5.37 -18.25 -6.71
N LYS A 138 -6.24 -18.16 -5.72
CA LYS A 138 -7.49 -18.94 -5.59
C LYS A 138 -8.73 -18.11 -5.94
N GLU A 139 -8.56 -17.03 -6.72
CA GLU A 139 -9.65 -16.13 -7.10
C GLU A 139 -10.35 -15.44 -5.91
N GLY A 140 -9.62 -15.13 -4.84
CA GLY A 140 -10.18 -14.60 -3.61
C GLY A 140 -11.03 -13.34 -3.79
N ILE A 141 -10.59 -12.40 -4.63
CA ILE A 141 -11.36 -11.18 -4.94
C ILE A 141 -12.69 -11.54 -5.62
N LEU A 142 -12.67 -12.41 -6.63
CA LEU A 142 -13.89 -12.85 -7.31
C LEU A 142 -14.88 -13.50 -6.33
N LYS A 143 -14.40 -14.40 -5.48
CA LYS A 143 -15.22 -15.06 -4.45
C LYS A 143 -15.75 -14.07 -3.41
N GLY A 144 -14.95 -13.09 -3.02
CA GLY A 144 -15.37 -12.02 -2.13
C GLY A 144 -16.50 -11.19 -2.74
N LEU A 145 -16.39 -10.79 -4.00
CA LEU A 145 -17.45 -10.06 -4.70
C LEU A 145 -18.73 -10.87 -4.83
N LYS A 146 -18.63 -12.18 -5.13
CA LYS A 146 -19.78 -13.11 -5.17
C LYS A 146 -20.42 -13.28 -3.79
N HIS A 147 -19.63 -13.39 -2.72
CA HIS A 147 -20.14 -13.49 -1.35
C HIS A 147 -21.08 -12.35 -0.98
N PHE A 148 -20.76 -11.14 -1.44
CA PHE A 148 -21.59 -9.94 -1.23
C PHE A 148 -22.62 -9.68 -2.35
N ASN A 149 -22.82 -10.63 -3.29
CA ASN A 149 -23.76 -10.53 -4.41
C ASN A 149 -23.54 -9.30 -5.31
N LEU A 150 -22.31 -8.88 -5.47
CA LEU A 150 -21.94 -7.75 -6.35
C LEU A 150 -21.75 -8.19 -7.79
N ILE A 151 -21.52 -9.47 -8.01
CA ILE A 151 -21.36 -10.10 -9.32
C ILE A 151 -21.95 -11.51 -9.29
N ASP A 152 -22.27 -12.06 -10.48
CA ASP A 152 -22.78 -13.44 -10.68
C ASP A 152 -21.69 -14.53 -10.58
#